data_a9058d325ee748a27224c20971b4e1db
#
_entry.id   a9058d325ee748a27224c20971b4e1db
#
_cell.length_a   1.000
_cell.length_b   1.000
_cell.length_c   1.000
_cell.angle_alpha   90.00
_cell.angle_beta   90.00
_cell.angle_gamma   90.00
#
_symmetry.space_group_name_H-M   'P 1'
#
loop_
_entity.id
_entity.type
_entity.pdbx_description
1 polymer ?
#
loop_
_entity_poly.entity_id
_entity_poly.type
_entity_poly.pdbx_seq_one_letter_code
_entity_poly.pdbx_strand_id
1 'polypeptide(L)'
;MPKLQLSVAMGDYDRTRALFDGTVQIDGVEPTYMLLSPEEMFFRAFRFRDFDICELSLSSYLVKHAGGNCPYIAIPVFLSRAFRHTAMYVRKDRIRRPEDLKGKRIGVPEYQLTANVWARSILADDHGVQPQDVTWVRGGIDQPGRAEKIELKLPDGVVMVNAPADTTISDLLDRGDIDGFMAPRAPSGAARSNPAIGWLFDDPTATAKDYYRRTGIFPIMHVLGVRKELAERHPWLPAALFKAFSLAKAAALDKLDDTSATKVTLPFVEEQLRAARQTMGPDYWSYGVADNLPTLEAFTRHHLSLVHI
;
A
#
# COMPACT_ATOMS: atom_id res chain seq x y z
N MET A 1 26.65 -13.65 23.05
CA MET A 1 25.46 -14.52 22.99
C MET A 1 25.29 -14.99 21.56
N PRO A 2 24.82 -16.21 21.31
CA PRO A 2 24.51 -16.62 19.94
C PRO A 2 23.43 -15.72 19.35
N LYS A 3 23.57 -15.38 18.05
CA LYS A 3 22.57 -14.60 17.33
C LYS A 3 21.30 -15.43 17.10
N LEU A 4 20.14 -14.78 17.11
CA LEU A 4 18.87 -15.43 16.77
C LEU A 4 18.81 -15.69 15.26
N GLN A 5 18.58 -16.92 14.86
CA GLN A 5 18.32 -17.29 13.46
C GLN A 5 16.86 -16.96 13.14
N LEU A 6 16.60 -15.95 12.32
CA LEU A 6 15.24 -15.48 12.02
C LEU A 6 15.01 -15.32 10.52
N SER A 7 13.83 -15.72 10.08
CA SER A 7 13.35 -15.48 8.72
C SER A 7 12.82 -14.05 8.59
N VAL A 8 13.25 -13.34 7.51
CA VAL A 8 12.87 -11.95 7.24
C VAL A 8 12.35 -11.84 5.82
N ALA A 9 11.04 -11.69 5.66
CA ALA A 9 10.39 -11.57 4.36
C ALA A 9 10.00 -10.11 4.07
N MET A 10 10.41 -9.58 2.92
CA MET A 10 10.10 -8.21 2.49
C MET A 10 10.25 -8.03 0.98
N GLY A 11 9.76 -6.93 0.46
CA GLY A 11 9.97 -6.54 -0.93
C GLY A 11 11.41 -6.10 -1.21
N ASP A 12 11.84 -6.23 -2.48
CA ASP A 12 13.12 -5.71 -2.95
C ASP A 12 13.02 -4.20 -3.16
N TYR A 13 13.44 -3.43 -2.16
CA TYR A 13 13.42 -1.98 -2.17
C TYR A 13 14.83 -1.41 -1.98
N ASP A 14 15.07 -0.20 -2.51
CA ASP A 14 16.33 0.55 -2.26
C ASP A 14 16.59 0.72 -0.75
N ARG A 15 15.56 1.10 0.00
CA ARG A 15 15.59 1.35 1.47
C ARG A 15 15.75 0.11 2.34
N THR A 16 15.74 -1.09 1.76
CA THR A 16 16.03 -2.35 2.46
C THR A 16 17.30 -3.03 1.92
N ARG A 17 17.86 -2.54 0.83
CA ARG A 17 19.00 -3.14 0.14
C ARG A 17 20.21 -3.32 1.05
N ALA A 18 20.51 -2.33 1.90
CA ALA A 18 21.65 -2.38 2.81
C ALA A 18 21.56 -3.50 3.88
N LEU A 19 20.35 -4.03 4.13
CA LEU A 19 20.16 -5.21 4.97
C LEU A 19 20.57 -6.48 4.20
N PHE A 20 20.14 -6.62 2.93
CA PHE A 20 20.44 -7.81 2.12
C PHE A 20 21.92 -7.93 1.77
N ASP A 21 22.59 -6.83 1.47
CA ASP A 21 24.02 -6.83 1.12
C ASP A 21 24.94 -6.87 2.35
N GLY A 22 24.35 -6.86 3.58
CA GLY A 22 25.07 -6.96 4.83
C GLY A 22 25.75 -5.66 5.29
N THR A 23 25.60 -4.55 4.54
CA THR A 23 26.11 -3.22 4.92
C THR A 23 25.50 -2.76 6.25
N VAL A 24 24.23 -3.08 6.49
CA VAL A 24 23.52 -2.86 7.76
C VAL A 24 23.14 -4.21 8.35
N GLN A 25 23.47 -4.44 9.61
CA GLN A 25 23.12 -5.65 10.34
C GLN A 25 22.04 -5.36 11.39
N ILE A 26 21.21 -6.37 11.68
CA ILE A 26 20.26 -6.34 12.80
C ILE A 26 20.98 -6.83 14.04
N ASP A 27 21.10 -5.99 15.06
CA ASP A 27 21.79 -6.34 16.30
C ASP A 27 21.20 -7.63 16.91
N GLY A 28 22.04 -8.61 17.21
CA GLY A 28 21.64 -9.87 17.84
C GLY A 28 20.90 -10.86 16.94
N VAL A 29 20.75 -10.58 15.65
CA VAL A 29 20.03 -11.42 14.67
C VAL A 29 20.97 -11.92 13.58
N GLU A 30 20.81 -13.17 13.17
CA GLU A 30 21.34 -13.78 11.95
C GLU A 30 20.15 -14.00 11.00
N PRO A 31 19.88 -13.06 10.05
CA PRO A 31 18.68 -13.12 9.25
C PRO A 31 18.82 -14.04 8.03
N THR A 32 17.75 -14.78 7.72
CA THR A 32 17.53 -15.39 6.41
C THR A 32 16.54 -14.54 5.65
N TYR A 33 17.03 -13.75 4.68
CA TYR A 33 16.19 -12.86 3.89
C TYR A 33 15.46 -13.60 2.77
N MET A 34 14.18 -13.23 2.58
CA MET A 34 13.33 -13.70 1.49
C MET A 34 12.71 -12.50 0.78
N LEU A 35 13.04 -12.34 -0.51
CA LEU A 35 12.47 -11.33 -1.39
C LEU A 35 11.22 -11.91 -2.05
N LEU A 36 10.06 -11.44 -1.64
CA LEU A 36 8.78 -11.97 -2.09
C LEU A 36 7.88 -10.86 -2.64
N SER A 37 6.96 -11.24 -3.51
CA SER A 37 5.89 -10.33 -3.91
C SER A 37 4.98 -10.03 -2.71
N PRO A 38 4.41 -8.80 -2.61
CA PRO A 38 3.52 -8.45 -1.52
C PRO A 38 2.32 -9.41 -1.37
N GLU A 39 1.77 -9.88 -2.49
CA GLU A 39 0.60 -10.77 -2.47
C GLU A 39 0.92 -12.13 -1.85
N GLU A 40 2.03 -12.75 -2.27
CA GLU A 40 2.50 -14.01 -1.73
C GLU A 40 2.86 -13.87 -0.25
N MET A 41 3.65 -12.86 0.07
CA MET A 41 4.12 -12.61 1.43
C MET A 41 2.97 -12.41 2.41
N PHE A 42 1.99 -11.55 2.09
CA PHE A 42 0.85 -11.29 2.97
C PHE A 42 -0.05 -12.51 3.14
N PHE A 43 -0.24 -13.28 2.06
CA PHE A 43 -1.01 -14.52 2.14
C PHE A 43 -0.34 -15.52 3.09
N ARG A 44 0.95 -15.77 2.93
CA ARG A 44 1.71 -16.71 3.75
C ARG A 44 1.82 -16.23 5.21
N ALA A 45 2.06 -14.94 5.43
CA ALA A 45 2.15 -14.36 6.76
C ALA A 45 0.86 -14.56 7.57
N PHE A 46 -0.30 -14.20 7.01
CA PHE A 46 -1.55 -14.24 7.76
C PHE A 46 -2.22 -15.61 7.77
N ARG A 47 -1.97 -16.46 6.78
CA ARG A 47 -2.57 -17.79 6.71
C ARG A 47 -1.74 -18.87 7.38
N PHE A 48 -0.43 -18.83 7.19
CA PHE A 48 0.47 -19.89 7.62
C PHE A 48 1.45 -19.45 8.72
N ARG A 49 1.62 -18.14 8.94
CA ARG A 49 2.60 -17.57 9.88
C ARG A 49 4.04 -17.99 9.55
N ASP A 50 4.37 -18.05 8.25
CA ASP A 50 5.62 -18.63 7.75
C ASP A 50 6.87 -17.83 8.14
N PHE A 51 6.74 -16.56 8.52
CA PHE A 51 7.88 -15.66 8.72
C PHE A 51 7.97 -15.19 10.17
N ASP A 52 9.19 -15.02 10.67
CA ASP A 52 9.45 -14.45 11.99
C ASP A 52 9.28 -12.93 11.97
N ILE A 53 9.80 -12.31 10.91
CA ILE A 53 9.72 -10.88 10.62
C ILE A 53 9.25 -10.74 9.19
N CYS A 54 8.25 -9.89 8.91
CA CYS A 54 7.81 -9.68 7.55
C CYS A 54 7.13 -8.33 7.34
N GLU A 55 7.13 -7.88 6.10
CA GLU A 55 6.30 -6.80 5.63
C GLU A 55 4.83 -7.24 5.61
N LEU A 56 3.92 -6.37 6.08
CA LEU A 56 2.49 -6.63 6.20
C LEU A 56 1.67 -5.52 5.54
N SER A 57 0.58 -5.90 4.89
CA SER A 57 -0.47 -4.94 4.48
C SER A 57 -1.03 -4.25 5.71
N LEU A 58 -1.04 -2.91 5.74
CA LEU A 58 -1.54 -2.16 6.89
C LEU A 58 -3.01 -2.45 7.17
N SER A 59 -3.85 -2.49 6.12
CA SER A 59 -5.27 -2.81 6.28
C SER A 59 -5.48 -4.22 6.83
N SER A 60 -4.82 -5.23 6.25
CA SER A 60 -4.94 -6.62 6.72
C SER A 60 -4.44 -6.78 8.16
N TYR A 61 -3.38 -6.07 8.52
CA TYR A 61 -2.88 -6.03 9.89
C TYR A 61 -3.95 -5.48 10.85
N LEU A 62 -4.57 -4.34 10.52
CA LEU A 62 -5.59 -3.74 11.38
C LEU A 62 -6.83 -4.64 11.55
N VAL A 63 -7.32 -5.27 10.47
CA VAL A 63 -8.43 -6.23 10.54
C VAL A 63 -8.09 -7.38 11.50
N LYS A 64 -6.92 -7.98 11.34
CA LYS A 64 -6.49 -9.09 12.19
C LYS A 64 -6.23 -8.68 13.63
N HIS A 65 -5.69 -7.47 13.83
CA HIS A 65 -5.42 -6.92 15.15
C HIS A 65 -6.71 -6.64 15.93
N ALA A 66 -7.68 -5.98 15.29
CA ALA A 66 -8.98 -5.69 15.87
C ALA A 66 -9.78 -6.97 16.19
N GLY A 67 -9.64 -8.00 15.35
CA GLY A 67 -10.22 -9.33 15.61
C GLY A 67 -9.50 -10.15 16.69
N GLY A 68 -8.46 -9.60 17.34
CA GLY A 68 -7.71 -10.26 18.42
C GLY A 68 -6.86 -11.46 17.99
N ASN A 69 -6.73 -11.73 16.69
CA ASN A 69 -6.07 -12.92 16.15
C ASN A 69 -4.84 -12.62 15.27
N CYS A 70 -4.26 -11.42 15.40
CA CYS A 70 -3.05 -11.07 14.68
C CYS A 70 -1.83 -11.73 15.29
N PRO A 71 -1.06 -12.55 14.52
CA PRO A 71 0.13 -13.23 15.05
C PRO A 71 1.36 -12.32 15.08
N TYR A 72 1.24 -11.06 14.63
CA TYR A 72 2.34 -10.10 14.53
C TYR A 72 2.08 -8.86 15.37
N ILE A 73 3.16 -8.26 15.85
CA ILE A 73 3.18 -6.89 16.39
C ILE A 73 3.79 -5.99 15.31
N ALA A 74 3.13 -4.88 14.98
CA ALA A 74 3.67 -3.90 14.05
C ALA A 74 4.77 -3.06 14.69
N ILE A 75 5.85 -2.88 13.94
CA ILE A 75 6.92 -1.93 14.22
C ILE A 75 6.69 -0.73 13.31
N PRO A 76 6.84 0.53 13.76
CA PRO A 76 6.53 1.71 12.96
C PRO A 76 7.60 1.99 11.88
N VAL A 77 7.91 0.97 11.11
CA VAL A 77 8.74 0.98 9.90
C VAL A 77 7.81 0.82 8.71
N PHE A 78 7.68 1.86 7.91
CA PHE A 78 6.70 1.91 6.81
C PHE A 78 7.40 1.61 5.48
N LEU A 79 7.46 0.32 5.17
CA LEU A 79 8.21 -0.20 4.02
C LEU A 79 7.64 0.23 2.67
N SER A 80 6.34 0.46 2.58
CA SER A 80 5.71 0.91 1.35
C SER A 80 4.78 2.09 1.61
N ARG A 81 4.95 3.13 0.79
CA ARG A 81 4.11 4.32 0.74
C ARG A 81 3.83 4.69 -0.70
N ALA A 82 2.64 5.19 -0.98
CA ALA A 82 2.30 5.70 -2.30
C ALA A 82 1.05 6.57 -2.25
N PHE A 83 1.09 7.72 -2.94
CA PHE A 83 -0.12 8.47 -3.24
C PHE A 83 -1.02 7.65 -4.16
N ARG A 84 -2.29 7.49 -3.77
CA ARG A 84 -3.23 6.61 -4.47
C ARG A 84 -4.12 7.30 -5.49
N HIS A 85 -3.82 8.54 -5.83
CA HIS A 85 -4.41 9.24 -6.97
C HIS A 85 -4.14 8.51 -8.31
N THR A 86 -3.01 7.79 -8.40
CA THR A 86 -2.66 6.93 -9.55
C THR A 86 -3.30 5.54 -9.52
N ALA A 87 -4.04 5.19 -8.46
CA ALA A 87 -4.69 3.89 -8.34
C ALA A 87 -6.13 3.86 -8.91
N MET A 88 -6.61 4.97 -9.42
CA MET A 88 -7.97 5.15 -9.91
C MET A 88 -7.97 5.37 -11.42
N TYR A 89 -8.44 4.37 -12.17
CA TYR A 89 -8.60 4.42 -13.62
C TYR A 89 -10.08 4.46 -13.97
N VAL A 90 -10.44 5.23 -14.97
CA VAL A 90 -11.82 5.40 -15.38
C VAL A 90 -11.96 5.45 -16.91
N ARG A 91 -13.15 5.17 -17.38
CA ARG A 91 -13.55 5.49 -18.74
C ARG A 91 -13.77 7.00 -18.87
N LYS A 92 -12.85 7.70 -19.53
CA LYS A 92 -12.85 9.16 -19.68
C LYS A 92 -14.02 9.67 -20.55
N ASP A 93 -14.64 8.80 -21.32
CA ASP A 93 -15.88 9.06 -22.05
C ASP A 93 -17.12 9.13 -21.15
N ARG A 94 -17.02 8.62 -19.89
CA ARG A 94 -18.14 8.57 -18.93
C ARG A 94 -17.89 9.33 -17.63
N ILE A 95 -16.62 9.45 -17.23
CA ILE A 95 -16.21 10.05 -15.95
C ILE A 95 -15.11 11.06 -16.25
N ARG A 96 -15.38 12.32 -15.93
CA ARG A 96 -14.44 13.44 -16.14
C ARG A 96 -13.88 13.98 -14.84
N ARG A 97 -14.63 13.85 -13.74
CA ARG A 97 -14.27 14.33 -12.41
C ARG A 97 -14.70 13.31 -11.35
N PRO A 98 -14.12 13.35 -10.14
CA PRO A 98 -14.41 12.36 -9.10
C PRO A 98 -15.90 12.22 -8.75
N GLU A 99 -16.66 13.30 -8.74
CA GLU A 99 -18.08 13.31 -8.40
C GLU A 99 -18.94 12.50 -9.38
N ASP A 100 -18.47 12.33 -10.62
CA ASP A 100 -19.15 11.52 -11.65
C ASP A 100 -19.14 10.01 -11.33
N LEU A 101 -18.35 9.58 -10.31
CA LEU A 101 -18.34 8.20 -9.83
C LEU A 101 -19.64 7.78 -9.14
N LYS A 102 -20.46 8.74 -8.67
CA LYS A 102 -21.74 8.43 -8.03
C LYS A 102 -22.67 7.69 -8.97
N GLY A 103 -23.24 6.56 -8.50
CA GLY A 103 -24.08 5.67 -9.28
C GLY A 103 -23.33 4.78 -10.28
N LYS A 104 -22.00 4.81 -10.32
CA LYS A 104 -21.18 4.05 -11.27
C LYS A 104 -20.78 2.68 -10.72
N ARG A 105 -20.30 1.83 -11.64
CA ARG A 105 -19.78 0.49 -11.35
C ARG A 105 -18.26 0.53 -11.39
N ILE A 106 -17.61 0.26 -10.26
CA ILE A 106 -16.16 0.37 -10.12
C ILE A 106 -15.55 -0.98 -9.74
N GLY A 107 -14.63 -1.45 -10.58
CA GLY A 107 -13.90 -2.71 -10.36
C GLY A 107 -12.86 -2.60 -9.24
N VAL A 108 -12.79 -3.63 -8.39
CA VAL A 108 -11.77 -3.76 -7.35
C VAL A 108 -11.30 -5.22 -7.24
N PRO A 109 -10.00 -5.49 -7.04
CA PRO A 109 -9.55 -6.87 -6.81
C PRO A 109 -9.97 -7.41 -5.44
N GLU A 110 -9.87 -6.61 -4.42
CA GLU A 110 -10.34 -6.88 -3.05
C GLU A 110 -10.74 -5.56 -2.39
N TYR A 111 -11.80 -5.57 -1.62
CA TYR A 111 -12.32 -4.35 -1.00
C TYR A 111 -11.35 -3.77 0.04
N GLN A 112 -10.73 -4.63 0.86
CA GLN A 112 -9.89 -4.24 1.99
C GLN A 112 -8.42 -3.93 1.64
N LEU A 113 -8.00 -4.00 0.38
CA LEU A 113 -6.63 -3.63 0.04
C LEU A 113 -6.29 -2.23 0.56
N THR A 114 -5.15 -2.08 1.21
CA THR A 114 -4.71 -0.79 1.78
C THR A 114 -4.78 0.34 0.75
N ALA A 115 -4.39 0.05 -0.50
CA ALA A 115 -4.47 1.02 -1.59
C ALA A 115 -5.90 1.47 -1.88
N ASN A 116 -6.86 0.53 -1.83
CA ASN A 116 -8.27 0.81 -2.11
C ASN A 116 -8.94 1.53 -0.93
N VAL A 117 -8.53 1.25 0.30
CA VAL A 117 -8.97 2.03 1.47
C VAL A 117 -8.53 3.47 1.32
N TRP A 118 -7.25 3.74 1.02
CA TRP A 118 -6.76 5.10 0.79
C TRP A 118 -7.44 5.80 -0.39
N ALA A 119 -7.65 5.09 -1.51
CA ALA A 119 -8.32 5.68 -2.66
C ALA A 119 -9.76 6.10 -2.33
N ARG A 120 -10.51 5.26 -1.62
CA ARG A 120 -11.87 5.61 -1.13
C ARG A 120 -11.83 6.75 -0.10
N SER A 121 -10.82 6.79 0.77
CA SER A 121 -10.64 7.86 1.74
C SER A 121 -10.47 9.23 1.05
N ILE A 122 -9.62 9.29 0.03
CA ILE A 122 -9.41 10.49 -0.77
C ILE A 122 -10.72 10.91 -1.46
N LEU A 123 -11.45 9.96 -2.04
CA LEU A 123 -12.73 10.26 -2.69
C LEU A 123 -13.78 10.77 -1.71
N ALA A 124 -13.83 10.20 -0.51
CA ALA A 124 -14.79 10.62 0.52
C ALA A 124 -14.46 11.99 1.09
N ASP A 125 -13.20 12.23 1.48
CA ASP A 125 -12.79 13.46 2.15
C ASP A 125 -12.71 14.67 1.19
N ASP A 126 -12.13 14.47 0.00
CA ASP A 126 -11.86 15.58 -0.92
C ASP A 126 -12.99 15.80 -1.94
N HIS A 127 -13.81 14.78 -2.25
CA HIS A 127 -14.77 14.82 -3.34
C HIS A 127 -16.20 14.44 -2.93
N GLY A 128 -16.44 14.12 -1.67
CA GLY A 128 -17.76 13.73 -1.16
C GLY A 128 -18.38 12.51 -1.85
N VAL A 129 -17.53 11.62 -2.40
CA VAL A 129 -17.96 10.33 -2.98
C VAL A 129 -17.81 9.25 -1.95
N GLN A 130 -18.93 8.82 -1.38
CA GLN A 130 -18.96 7.80 -0.33
C GLN A 130 -18.92 6.39 -0.93
N PRO A 131 -18.46 5.37 -0.18
CA PRO A 131 -18.45 3.99 -0.66
C PRO A 131 -19.83 3.47 -1.08
N GLN A 132 -20.89 3.98 -0.47
CA GLN A 132 -22.29 3.65 -0.76
C GLN A 132 -22.80 4.26 -2.07
N ASP A 133 -22.12 5.32 -2.57
CA ASP A 133 -22.50 5.97 -3.83
C ASP A 133 -22.12 5.13 -5.06
N VAL A 134 -21.39 4.03 -4.88
CA VAL A 134 -20.74 3.25 -5.94
C VAL A 134 -21.13 1.78 -5.83
N THR A 135 -21.39 1.12 -6.96
CA THR A 135 -21.48 -0.34 -7.01
C THR A 135 -20.10 -0.93 -7.24
N TRP A 136 -19.58 -1.65 -6.25
CA TRP A 136 -18.27 -2.29 -6.33
C TRP A 136 -18.37 -3.64 -7.05
N VAL A 137 -17.49 -3.85 -8.05
CA VAL A 137 -17.41 -5.11 -8.81
C VAL A 137 -16.10 -5.79 -8.47
N ARG A 138 -16.17 -6.89 -7.70
CA ARG A 138 -14.98 -7.61 -7.25
C ARG A 138 -14.55 -8.67 -8.26
N GLY A 139 -13.27 -8.69 -8.63
CA GLY A 139 -12.72 -9.72 -9.52
C GLY A 139 -11.20 -9.62 -9.64
N GLY A 140 -10.57 -10.60 -10.25
CA GLY A 140 -9.13 -10.54 -10.53
C GLY A 140 -8.78 -9.49 -11.58
N ILE A 141 -7.59 -8.89 -11.46
CA ILE A 141 -7.11 -7.87 -12.43
C ILE A 141 -6.76 -8.53 -13.76
N ASP A 142 -5.91 -9.56 -13.70
CA ASP A 142 -5.29 -10.22 -14.86
C ASP A 142 -5.73 -11.68 -15.00
N GLN A 143 -6.30 -12.25 -13.96
CA GLN A 143 -6.82 -13.62 -13.93
C GLN A 143 -8.22 -13.61 -13.33
N PRO A 144 -9.19 -14.33 -13.91
CA PRO A 144 -10.53 -14.44 -13.37
C PRO A 144 -10.55 -15.03 -11.94
N GLY A 145 -11.60 -14.74 -11.20
CA GLY A 145 -11.90 -15.39 -9.94
C GLY A 145 -10.91 -15.06 -8.81
N ARG A 146 -11.08 -13.94 -8.13
CA ARG A 146 -10.31 -13.58 -6.94
C ARG A 146 -11.18 -13.54 -5.70
N ALA A 147 -10.85 -14.36 -4.70
CA ALA A 147 -11.47 -14.32 -3.39
C ALA A 147 -10.80 -13.28 -2.49
N GLU A 148 -11.54 -12.72 -1.55
CA GLU A 148 -10.98 -11.91 -0.47
C GLU A 148 -10.02 -12.76 0.38
N LYS A 149 -8.86 -12.22 0.73
CA LYS A 149 -7.88 -12.90 1.60
C LYS A 149 -8.35 -13.00 3.04
N ILE A 150 -9.18 -12.06 3.46
CA ILE A 150 -9.72 -11.93 4.80
C ILE A 150 -11.22 -11.73 4.68
N GLU A 151 -11.99 -12.51 5.42
CA GLU A 151 -13.43 -12.34 5.50
C GLU A 151 -13.77 -10.96 6.06
N LEU A 152 -14.68 -10.25 5.40
CA LEU A 152 -15.08 -8.89 5.75
C LEU A 152 -16.58 -8.80 5.93
N LYS A 153 -16.99 -8.04 6.92
CA LYS A 153 -18.33 -7.49 7.00
C LYS A 153 -18.30 -6.09 6.40
N LEU A 154 -18.96 -5.92 5.25
CA LEU A 154 -19.04 -4.60 4.63
C LEU A 154 -19.91 -3.64 5.43
N PRO A 155 -19.61 -2.33 5.40
CA PRO A 155 -20.47 -1.31 6.00
C PRO A 155 -21.88 -1.32 5.39
N ASP A 156 -22.86 -0.90 6.18
CA ASP A 156 -24.25 -0.82 5.74
C ASP A 156 -24.39 0.10 4.50
N GLY A 157 -25.18 -0.34 3.54
CA GLY A 157 -25.41 0.39 2.28
C GLY A 157 -24.34 0.22 1.21
N VAL A 158 -23.21 -0.41 1.51
CA VAL A 158 -22.18 -0.72 0.50
C VAL A 158 -22.63 -1.91 -0.34
N VAL A 159 -22.74 -1.71 -1.65
CA VAL A 159 -23.13 -2.75 -2.61
C VAL A 159 -21.89 -3.31 -3.28
N MET A 160 -21.65 -4.62 -3.13
CA MET A 160 -20.58 -5.33 -3.82
C MET A 160 -21.12 -6.57 -4.52
N VAL A 161 -20.76 -6.71 -5.80
CA VAL A 161 -21.08 -7.87 -6.64
C VAL A 161 -19.79 -8.52 -7.14
N ASN A 162 -19.83 -9.80 -7.45
CA ASN A 162 -18.69 -10.47 -8.08
C ASN A 162 -18.71 -10.25 -9.59
N ALA A 163 -17.54 -10.11 -10.18
CA ALA A 163 -17.36 -10.23 -11.63
C ALA A 163 -17.77 -11.66 -12.09
N PRO A 164 -18.16 -11.84 -13.35
CA PRO A 164 -18.34 -13.19 -13.90
C PRO A 164 -17.10 -14.06 -13.71
N ALA A 165 -17.31 -15.35 -13.48
CA ALA A 165 -16.24 -16.28 -13.07
C ALA A 165 -15.12 -16.45 -14.11
N ASP A 166 -15.40 -16.17 -15.37
CA ASP A 166 -14.52 -16.31 -16.53
C ASP A 166 -13.93 -14.98 -17.02
N THR A 167 -14.15 -13.88 -16.30
CA THR A 167 -13.83 -12.53 -16.77
C THR A 167 -12.98 -11.79 -15.76
N THR A 168 -12.02 -10.99 -16.24
CA THR A 168 -11.23 -10.10 -15.41
C THR A 168 -11.87 -8.71 -15.28
N ILE A 169 -11.54 -7.96 -14.23
CA ILE A 169 -12.00 -6.57 -14.12
C ILE A 169 -11.35 -5.66 -15.17
N SER A 170 -10.16 -6.02 -15.69
CA SER A 170 -9.55 -5.32 -16.84
C SER A 170 -10.39 -5.48 -18.11
N ASP A 171 -10.88 -6.68 -18.39
CA ASP A 171 -11.76 -6.94 -19.55
C ASP A 171 -13.11 -6.22 -19.40
N LEU A 172 -13.70 -6.23 -18.21
CA LEU A 172 -14.94 -5.49 -17.94
C LEU A 172 -14.78 -3.99 -18.18
N LEU A 173 -13.64 -3.43 -17.78
CA LEU A 173 -13.33 -2.01 -18.00
C LEU A 173 -13.16 -1.71 -19.50
N ASP A 174 -12.43 -2.56 -20.22
CA ASP A 174 -12.20 -2.39 -21.66
C ASP A 174 -13.51 -2.41 -22.44
N ARG A 175 -14.39 -3.37 -22.18
CA ARG A 175 -15.71 -3.49 -22.81
C ARG A 175 -16.71 -2.41 -22.38
N GLY A 176 -16.45 -1.74 -21.26
CA GLY A 176 -17.35 -0.74 -20.68
C GLY A 176 -18.49 -1.36 -19.85
N ASP A 177 -18.35 -2.59 -19.39
CA ASP A 177 -19.28 -3.24 -18.45
C ASP A 177 -19.16 -2.67 -17.04
N ILE A 178 -18.00 -2.03 -16.75
CA ILE A 178 -17.74 -1.17 -15.59
C ILE A 178 -17.21 0.18 -16.05
N ASP A 179 -17.39 1.21 -15.22
CA ASP A 179 -17.07 2.59 -15.55
C ASP A 179 -15.68 3.01 -15.08
N GLY A 180 -15.13 2.29 -14.12
CA GLY A 180 -13.82 2.56 -13.54
C GLY A 180 -13.25 1.35 -12.84
N PHE A 181 -12.03 1.52 -12.35
CA PHE A 181 -11.21 0.48 -11.76
C PHE A 181 -10.32 1.09 -10.67
N MET A 182 -10.28 0.46 -9.52
CA MET A 182 -9.48 0.92 -8.39
C MET A 182 -8.60 -0.21 -7.87
N ALA A 183 -7.28 -0.07 -8.06
CA ALA A 183 -6.31 -1.08 -7.65
C ALA A 183 -4.90 -0.50 -7.51
N PRO A 184 -3.99 -1.17 -6.78
CA PRO A 184 -2.59 -0.75 -6.65
C PRO A 184 -1.78 -0.87 -7.95
N ARG A 185 -2.28 -1.64 -8.93
CA ARG A 185 -1.68 -1.83 -10.27
C ARG A 185 -2.59 -1.22 -11.33
N ALA A 186 -2.00 -0.82 -12.45
CA ALA A 186 -2.75 -0.42 -13.64
C ALA A 186 -3.55 -1.59 -14.21
N PRO A 187 -4.63 -1.32 -14.96
CA PRO A 187 -5.32 -2.36 -15.71
C PRO A 187 -4.37 -2.99 -16.75
N SER A 188 -4.65 -4.22 -17.15
CA SER A 188 -3.84 -5.00 -18.08
C SER A 188 -4.54 -5.23 -19.43
N GLY A 189 -3.88 -5.98 -20.30
CA GLY A 189 -4.45 -6.37 -21.58
C GLY A 189 -4.87 -5.19 -22.45
N ALA A 190 -6.01 -5.31 -23.13
CA ALA A 190 -6.56 -4.30 -24.00
C ALA A 190 -6.91 -3.00 -23.26
N ALA A 191 -7.37 -3.10 -22.01
CA ALA A 191 -7.70 -1.94 -21.20
C ALA A 191 -6.52 -0.97 -21.00
N ARG A 192 -5.28 -1.48 -20.96
CA ARG A 192 -4.08 -0.66 -20.81
C ARG A 192 -3.81 0.25 -22.00
N SER A 193 -4.16 -0.18 -23.20
CA SER A 193 -3.96 0.57 -24.44
C SER A 193 -5.22 1.23 -24.98
N ASN A 194 -6.35 1.08 -24.29
CA ASN A 194 -7.61 1.68 -24.70
C ASN A 194 -7.58 3.21 -24.47
N PRO A 195 -7.68 4.06 -25.52
CA PRO A 195 -7.59 5.50 -25.38
C PRO A 195 -8.75 6.12 -24.58
N ALA A 196 -9.87 5.40 -24.39
CA ALA A 196 -10.97 5.83 -23.56
C ALA A 196 -10.70 5.64 -22.05
N ILE A 197 -9.63 4.94 -21.68
CA ILE A 197 -9.28 4.64 -20.29
C ILE A 197 -8.08 5.48 -19.87
N GLY A 198 -8.20 6.15 -18.73
CA GLY A 198 -7.12 6.95 -18.16
C GLY A 198 -7.27 7.12 -16.66
N TRP A 199 -6.33 7.81 -16.05
CA TRP A 199 -6.45 8.19 -14.64
C TRP A 199 -7.68 9.06 -14.41
N LEU A 200 -8.31 8.88 -13.25
CA LEU A 200 -9.41 9.74 -12.80
C LEU A 200 -8.97 11.21 -12.75
N PHE A 201 -7.82 11.47 -12.19
CA PHE A 201 -7.19 12.80 -12.14
C PHE A 201 -6.32 13.03 -13.38
N ASP A 202 -6.49 14.17 -14.05
CA ASP A 202 -5.73 14.51 -15.27
C ASP A 202 -4.24 14.67 -14.96
N ASP A 203 -3.91 15.30 -13.83
CA ASP A 203 -2.54 15.34 -13.28
C ASP A 203 -2.54 14.76 -11.84
N PRO A 204 -2.37 13.43 -11.69
CA PRO A 204 -2.37 12.80 -10.38
C PRO A 204 -1.17 13.22 -9.53
N THR A 205 -0.07 13.67 -10.13
CA THR A 205 1.10 14.16 -9.39
C THR A 205 0.84 15.53 -8.76
N ALA A 206 0.27 16.46 -9.52
CA ALA A 206 -0.10 17.78 -8.99
C ALA A 206 -1.18 17.63 -7.90
N THR A 207 -2.17 16.78 -8.14
CA THR A 207 -3.25 16.49 -7.17
C THR A 207 -2.69 15.88 -5.88
N ALA A 208 -1.75 14.93 -5.98
CA ALA A 208 -1.12 14.31 -4.82
C ALA A 208 -0.25 15.31 -4.02
N LYS A 209 0.47 16.20 -4.70
CA LYS A 209 1.24 17.28 -4.04
C LYS A 209 0.32 18.26 -3.31
N ASP A 210 -0.81 18.63 -3.90
CA ASP A 210 -1.81 19.48 -3.25
C ASP A 210 -2.43 18.79 -2.04
N TYR A 211 -2.84 17.54 -2.18
CA TYR A 211 -3.32 16.72 -1.08
C TYR A 211 -2.33 16.71 0.09
N TYR A 212 -1.05 16.45 -0.18
CA TYR A 212 -0.03 16.46 0.86
C TYR A 212 0.13 17.83 1.54
N ARG A 213 0.14 18.92 0.77
CA ARG A 213 0.27 20.28 1.32
C ARG A 213 -0.88 20.64 2.26
N ARG A 214 -2.10 20.18 1.96
CA ARG A 214 -3.29 20.44 2.78
C ARG A 214 -3.37 19.55 4.01
N THR A 215 -2.93 18.30 3.91
CA THR A 215 -3.19 17.28 4.92
C THR A 215 -1.96 16.80 5.67
N GLY A 216 -0.76 16.96 5.12
CA GLY A 216 0.46 16.35 5.63
C GLY A 216 0.48 14.82 5.48
N ILE A 217 -0.49 14.22 4.79
CA ILE A 217 -0.66 12.77 4.70
C ILE A 217 0.13 12.21 3.51
N PHE A 218 1.11 11.35 3.78
CA PHE A 218 1.70 10.46 2.80
C PHE A 218 1.23 9.02 3.06
N PRO A 219 0.34 8.47 2.24
CA PRO A 219 -0.33 7.20 2.52
C PRO A 219 0.62 6.03 2.76
N ILE A 220 0.48 5.39 3.92
CA ILE A 220 1.23 4.19 4.31
C ILE A 220 0.50 2.98 3.75
N MET A 221 1.25 2.13 3.01
CA MET A 221 0.69 0.90 2.45
C MET A 221 1.02 -0.31 3.33
N HIS A 222 2.30 -0.42 3.72
CA HIS A 222 2.79 -1.59 4.42
C HIS A 222 3.62 -1.20 5.64
N VAL A 223 3.56 -2.06 6.64
CA VAL A 223 4.26 -1.92 7.92
C VAL A 223 5.10 -3.17 8.18
N LEU A 224 6.20 -3.03 8.90
CA LEU A 224 7.00 -4.17 9.34
C LEU A 224 6.30 -4.87 10.53
N GLY A 225 6.19 -6.19 10.47
CA GLY A 225 5.69 -7.02 11.56
C GLY A 225 6.75 -7.95 12.11
N VAL A 226 6.71 -8.20 13.42
CA VAL A 226 7.46 -9.24 14.10
C VAL A 226 6.48 -10.19 14.78
N ARG A 227 6.75 -11.49 14.78
CA ARG A 227 5.91 -12.45 15.51
C ARG A 227 5.75 -12.04 16.96
N LYS A 228 4.52 -12.07 17.45
CA LYS A 228 4.17 -11.66 18.81
C LYS A 228 4.98 -12.42 19.86
N GLU A 229 5.06 -13.73 19.72
CA GLU A 229 5.82 -14.59 20.65
C GLU A 229 7.33 -14.29 20.68
N LEU A 230 7.89 -13.83 19.54
CA LEU A 230 9.31 -13.43 19.48
C LEU A 230 9.54 -12.10 20.19
N ALA A 231 8.65 -11.12 19.97
CA ALA A 231 8.74 -9.83 20.65
C ALA A 231 8.57 -9.97 22.17
N GLU A 232 7.69 -10.87 22.62
CA GLU A 232 7.49 -11.17 24.04
C GLU A 232 8.71 -11.85 24.67
N ARG A 233 9.34 -12.81 23.97
CA ARG A 233 10.54 -13.50 24.44
C ARG A 233 11.81 -12.66 24.32
N HIS A 234 11.85 -11.74 23.40
CA HIS A 234 12.99 -10.89 23.08
C HIS A 234 12.57 -9.40 22.99
N PRO A 235 12.30 -8.73 24.14
CA PRO A 235 11.77 -7.36 24.15
C PRO A 235 12.68 -6.30 23.48
N TRP A 236 13.96 -6.62 23.29
CA TRP A 236 14.92 -5.77 22.57
C TRP A 236 14.76 -5.82 21.05
N LEU A 237 14.17 -6.90 20.49
CA LEU A 237 14.11 -7.15 19.05
C LEU A 237 13.38 -6.06 18.26
N PRO A 238 12.20 -5.56 18.69
CA PRO A 238 11.52 -4.45 18.01
C PRO A 238 12.39 -3.21 17.83
N ALA A 239 13.15 -2.82 18.86
CA ALA A 239 14.05 -1.66 18.80
C ALA A 239 15.24 -1.91 17.87
N ALA A 240 15.84 -3.12 17.90
CA ALA A 240 16.93 -3.49 17.00
C ALA A 240 16.48 -3.48 15.53
N LEU A 241 15.27 -3.97 15.24
CA LEU A 241 14.67 -3.90 13.90
C LEU A 241 14.43 -2.46 13.46
N PHE A 242 13.79 -1.63 14.30
CA PHE A 242 13.55 -0.24 13.97
C PHE A 242 14.87 0.49 13.63
N LYS A 243 15.91 0.29 14.44
CA LYS A 243 17.25 0.87 14.21
C LYS A 243 17.82 0.41 12.86
N ALA A 244 17.85 -0.90 12.60
CA ALA A 244 18.46 -1.47 11.40
C ALA A 244 17.74 -1.00 10.11
N PHE A 245 16.40 -1.02 10.09
CA PHE A 245 15.63 -0.52 8.96
C PHE A 245 15.76 1.00 8.76
N SER A 246 15.91 1.76 9.83
CA SER A 246 16.16 3.21 9.75
C SER A 246 17.54 3.50 9.14
N LEU A 247 18.57 2.76 9.53
CA LEU A 247 19.91 2.86 8.95
C LEU A 247 19.93 2.47 7.46
N ALA A 248 19.22 1.39 7.11
CA ALA A 248 19.12 0.96 5.72
C ALA A 248 18.40 2.00 4.84
N LYS A 249 17.33 2.63 5.37
CA LYS A 249 16.66 3.75 4.70
C LYS A 249 17.61 4.93 4.51
N ALA A 250 18.34 5.33 5.55
CA ALA A 250 19.28 6.43 5.46
C ALA A 250 20.34 6.17 4.39
N ALA A 251 20.93 4.98 4.34
CA ALA A 251 21.90 4.61 3.31
C ALA A 251 21.32 4.68 1.87
N ALA A 252 20.05 4.40 1.68
CA ALA A 252 19.40 4.55 0.38
C ALA A 252 19.22 6.04 0.00
N LEU A 253 18.81 6.88 0.95
CA LEU A 253 18.65 8.32 0.72
C LEU A 253 20.00 8.98 0.42
N ASP A 254 21.07 8.60 1.13
CA ASP A 254 22.43 9.09 0.87
C ASP A 254 22.89 8.72 -0.56
N LYS A 255 22.56 7.52 -1.04
CA LYS A 255 22.84 7.11 -2.42
C LYS A 255 22.10 7.93 -3.47
N LEU A 256 20.87 8.40 -3.17
CA LEU A 256 20.13 9.28 -4.07
C LEU A 256 20.71 10.70 -4.11
N ASP A 257 21.35 11.14 -3.04
CA ASP A 257 22.02 12.45 -2.95
C ASP A 257 23.37 12.49 -3.69
N ASP A 258 23.96 11.33 -3.99
CA ASP A 258 25.20 11.25 -4.74
C ASP A 258 24.94 11.45 -6.23
N THR A 259 25.14 12.70 -6.68
CA THR A 259 24.98 13.11 -8.08
C THR A 259 26.18 12.80 -8.97
N SER A 260 27.26 12.23 -8.40
CA SER A 260 28.47 11.86 -9.18
C SER A 260 28.19 10.82 -10.26
N ALA A 261 27.20 9.95 -10.02
CA ALA A 261 26.64 9.01 -10.99
C ALA A 261 25.22 8.61 -10.56
N THR A 262 24.28 8.58 -11.48
CA THR A 262 22.90 8.19 -11.22
C THR A 262 22.84 6.76 -10.69
N LYS A 263 22.27 6.57 -9.48
CA LYS A 263 22.17 5.28 -8.79
C LYS A 263 20.90 4.50 -9.16
N VAL A 264 19.96 5.15 -9.84
CA VAL A 264 18.70 4.56 -10.32
C VAL A 264 18.52 4.80 -11.80
N THR A 265 17.92 3.86 -12.52
CA THR A 265 17.67 3.93 -13.96
C THR A 265 16.40 4.76 -14.23
N LEU A 266 16.36 5.98 -13.72
CA LEU A 266 15.28 6.93 -13.92
C LEU A 266 15.88 8.29 -14.30
N PRO A 267 15.50 8.87 -15.46
CA PRO A 267 15.90 10.24 -15.80
C PRO A 267 15.21 11.23 -14.84
N PHE A 268 15.82 12.40 -14.67
CA PHE A 268 15.29 13.49 -13.82
C PHE A 268 15.16 13.14 -12.34
N VAL A 269 15.92 12.15 -11.84
CA VAL A 269 15.85 11.72 -10.44
C VAL A 269 16.25 12.83 -9.47
N GLU A 270 17.25 13.64 -9.83
CA GLU A 270 17.72 14.77 -9.03
C GLU A 270 16.63 15.83 -8.87
N GLU A 271 15.96 16.20 -9.95
CA GLU A 271 14.85 17.15 -9.93
C GLU A 271 13.66 16.61 -9.15
N GLN A 272 13.36 15.31 -9.28
CA GLN A 272 12.29 14.67 -8.52
C GLN A 272 12.60 14.62 -7.03
N LEU A 273 13.85 14.32 -6.65
CA LEU A 273 14.29 14.34 -5.24
C LEU A 273 14.18 15.76 -4.65
N ARG A 274 14.64 16.78 -5.40
CA ARG A 274 14.50 18.17 -4.98
C ARG A 274 13.04 18.58 -4.79
N ALA A 275 12.16 18.23 -5.75
CA ALA A 275 10.73 18.53 -5.68
C ALA A 275 10.05 17.80 -4.53
N ALA A 276 10.44 16.56 -4.22
CA ALA A 276 9.93 15.81 -3.07
C ALA A 276 10.31 16.51 -1.76
N ARG A 277 11.57 16.89 -1.58
CA ARG A 277 12.05 17.60 -0.39
C ARG A 277 11.43 18.99 -0.21
N GLN A 278 11.23 19.73 -1.29
CA GLN A 278 10.55 21.02 -1.25
C GLN A 278 9.08 20.90 -0.80
N THR A 279 8.42 19.80 -1.18
CA THR A 279 7.01 19.58 -0.86
C THR A 279 6.81 18.95 0.51
N MET A 280 7.67 18.00 0.89
CA MET A 280 7.44 17.07 2.01
C MET A 280 8.49 17.18 3.13
N GLY A 281 9.51 17.99 2.94
CA GLY A 281 10.64 18.09 3.87
C GLY A 281 11.76 17.08 3.61
N PRO A 282 12.86 17.15 4.39
CA PRO A 282 14.06 16.33 4.15
C PRO A 282 13.83 14.84 4.42
N ASP A 283 13.06 14.46 5.45
CA ASP A 283 12.69 13.07 5.72
C ASP A 283 11.27 12.77 5.20
N TYR A 284 11.10 12.85 3.86
CA TYR A 284 9.82 12.57 3.21
C TYR A 284 9.37 11.09 3.32
N TRP A 285 10.23 10.22 3.81
CA TRP A 285 9.92 8.79 4.06
C TRP A 285 10.09 8.45 5.54
N SER A 286 9.48 9.25 6.42
CA SER A 286 9.62 9.12 7.86
C SER A 286 9.15 7.77 8.39
N TYR A 287 9.89 7.21 9.36
CA TYR A 287 9.49 6.10 10.21
C TYR A 287 9.09 6.63 11.59
N GLY A 288 8.50 5.79 12.42
CA GLY A 288 8.03 6.19 13.73
C GLY A 288 6.56 6.64 13.74
N VAL A 289 5.96 6.64 14.93
CA VAL A 289 4.55 6.99 15.11
C VAL A 289 4.35 8.51 15.08
N ALA A 290 5.19 9.28 15.79
CA ALA A 290 5.01 10.71 16.00
C ALA A 290 4.91 11.48 14.66
N ASP A 291 5.89 11.27 13.76
CA ASP A 291 5.94 11.95 12.47
C ASP A 291 4.87 11.47 11.46
N ASN A 292 4.17 10.40 11.81
CA ASN A 292 3.16 9.77 10.96
C ASN A 292 1.76 9.77 11.59
N LEU A 293 1.60 10.45 12.72
CA LEU A 293 0.34 10.43 13.47
C LEU A 293 -0.85 10.87 12.61
N PRO A 294 -0.81 11.98 11.85
CA PRO A 294 -1.93 12.38 10.99
C PRO A 294 -2.29 11.31 9.95
N THR A 295 -1.28 10.64 9.37
CA THR A 295 -1.48 9.56 8.39
C THR A 295 -2.13 8.33 9.03
N LEU A 296 -1.67 7.94 10.22
CA LEU A 296 -2.19 6.77 10.94
C LEU A 296 -3.62 7.02 11.43
N GLU A 297 -3.90 8.19 11.98
CA GLU A 297 -5.24 8.59 12.42
C GLU A 297 -6.24 8.63 11.26
N ALA A 298 -5.87 9.28 10.15
CA ALA A 298 -6.70 9.31 8.96
C ALA A 298 -6.99 7.89 8.43
N PHE A 299 -5.96 7.05 8.33
CA PHE A 299 -6.15 5.67 7.87
C PHE A 299 -7.07 4.88 8.80
N THR A 300 -6.85 4.96 10.12
CA THR A 300 -7.66 4.23 11.10
C THR A 300 -9.12 4.68 11.07
N ARG A 301 -9.37 6.00 11.02
CA ARG A 301 -10.72 6.57 10.89
C ARG A 301 -11.45 6.03 9.67
N HIS A 302 -10.80 6.07 8.50
CA HIS A 302 -11.40 5.57 7.27
C HIS A 302 -11.50 4.06 7.24
N HIS A 303 -10.54 3.35 7.82
CA HIS A 303 -10.59 1.90 7.90
C HIS A 303 -11.78 1.42 8.73
N LEU A 304 -12.07 2.07 9.86
CA LEU A 304 -13.24 1.77 10.68
C LEU A 304 -14.56 2.13 10.00
N SER A 305 -14.59 3.19 9.20
CA SER A 305 -15.81 3.63 8.50
C SER A 305 -16.05 2.94 7.16
N LEU A 306 -14.99 2.45 6.50
CA LEU A 306 -15.06 1.88 5.15
C LEU A 306 -14.90 0.36 5.12
N VAL A 307 -14.38 -0.20 6.19
CA VAL A 307 -14.28 -1.65 6.42
C VAL A 307 -14.74 -1.89 7.86
N HIS A 308 -15.89 -2.49 8.03
CA HIS A 308 -16.39 -2.82 9.39
C HIS A 308 -15.45 -3.85 10.03
N ILE A 309 -14.79 -3.45 11.11
CA ILE A 309 -13.96 -4.33 11.94
C ILE A 309 -14.78 -4.80 13.13
#